data_7430c60ce9078d5f5a693b86c7c7ce90
#
_entry.id   7430c60ce9078d5f5a693b86c7c7ce90
#
_cell.length_a   1.000
_cell.length_b   1.000
_cell.length_c   1.000
_cell.angle_alpha   90.00
_cell.angle_beta   90.00
_cell.angle_gamma   90.00
#
_symmetry.space_group_name_H-M   'P 1'
#
loop_
_entity.id
_entity.type
_entity.pdbx_description
1 polymer ?
#
loop_
_entity_poly.entity_id
_entity_poly.type
_entity_poly.pdbx_seq_one_letter_code
_entity_poly.pdbx_strand_id
1 'polypeptide(L)'
;MTQKTRTRFAPSPTGFIHLGNIRSALYPWAFARSTGGDFILRIEDTDLERSTQASVDVILEGMNWLGLDYDEGPFYQMLRMDRYKAVLADMVAAGHVYPCYMSMAELDALRERQTLAKEKPRYDGTWRPAPGKVLPPVPEGVQPVLRFKNPQGGSVVWDDKVKGRIEISNDELDDLVIARPDGTPTYNFCVVVDDLDMAITHVIRGDDHVNNTPRQINIFKALGKEPPVYAHLPTVLNEQGEKMSKRHGAKPVTQYREEGYLPDAMVNYLARLGWSHGDDEIFSRAQFLEWFNLDHLGKSAAQFDEAKLRWVNAQHIKMSADEVLAPLVQAQLARRGIAADARLTSICALFKDRCDTTVALADWAAVFYADVQASEADLAQHVTDAVKPALTLLTDKLATCTWDKAGIAAAIKEVLTACGLKMPQLAMPVRVLVAGNAHTPSLDALLALFDREKVIARLKAA
;
A
#
# COMPACT_ATOMS: atom_id res chain seq x y z
N MET A 1 10.11 19.63 -28.25
CA MET A 1 10.52 18.95 -27.00
C MET A 1 9.29 18.25 -26.46
N THR A 2 9.36 16.95 -26.21
CA THR A 2 8.27 16.20 -25.56
C THR A 2 8.13 16.72 -24.13
N GLN A 3 6.90 17.03 -23.71
CA GLN A 3 6.63 17.49 -22.35
C GLN A 3 7.06 16.39 -21.36
N LYS A 4 7.79 16.77 -20.30
CA LYS A 4 8.19 15.83 -19.24
C LYS A 4 6.95 15.23 -18.59
N THR A 5 6.95 13.92 -18.34
CA THR A 5 5.86 13.24 -17.62
C THR A 5 5.75 13.83 -16.22
N ARG A 6 4.54 14.19 -15.81
CA ARG A 6 4.22 14.62 -14.44
C ARG A 6 2.97 13.94 -13.96
N THR A 7 3.11 13.19 -12.91
CA THR A 7 2.02 12.44 -12.26
C THR A 7 1.83 12.93 -10.83
N ARG A 8 0.74 12.52 -10.20
CA ARG A 8 0.50 12.88 -8.81
C ARG A 8 -0.22 11.76 -8.05
N PHE A 9 0.02 11.72 -6.74
CA PHE A 9 -0.84 11.10 -5.77
C PHE A 9 -1.55 12.21 -4.98
N ALA A 10 -2.87 12.14 -4.89
CA ALA A 10 -3.70 13.19 -4.32
C ALA A 10 -4.69 12.63 -3.29
N PRO A 11 -4.19 12.11 -2.13
CA PRO A 11 -5.04 11.52 -1.14
C PRO A 11 -5.80 12.57 -0.30
N SER A 12 -7.05 12.25 0.07
CA SER A 12 -7.76 12.97 1.13
C SER A 12 -7.40 12.37 2.48
N PRO A 13 -6.92 13.17 3.46
CA PRO A 13 -6.42 12.66 4.75
C PRO A 13 -7.57 12.39 5.73
N THR A 14 -8.49 11.51 5.35
CA THR A 14 -9.68 11.15 6.13
C THR A 14 -9.54 9.83 6.90
N GLY A 15 -8.33 9.52 7.34
CA GLY A 15 -7.96 8.34 8.13
C GLY A 15 -6.77 7.59 7.52
N PHE A 16 -6.50 6.36 8.01
CA PHE A 16 -5.34 5.59 7.57
C PHE A 16 -5.39 5.20 6.08
N ILE A 17 -4.20 5.02 5.49
CA ILE A 17 -4.04 4.53 4.12
C ILE A 17 -4.00 2.99 4.12
N HIS A 18 -4.84 2.36 3.31
CA HIS A 18 -4.87 0.91 3.11
C HIS A 18 -4.28 0.50 1.75
N LEU A 19 -4.15 -0.81 1.48
CA LEU A 19 -3.51 -1.33 0.26
C LEU A 19 -4.13 -0.78 -1.03
N GLY A 20 -5.45 -0.61 -1.09
CA GLY A 20 -6.12 -0.04 -2.26
C GLY A 20 -5.72 1.41 -2.55
N ASN A 21 -5.55 2.22 -1.49
CA ASN A 21 -5.10 3.61 -1.63
C ASN A 21 -3.63 3.70 -2.03
N ILE A 22 -2.76 2.91 -1.38
CA ILE A 22 -1.32 2.97 -1.65
C ILE A 22 -0.98 2.43 -3.04
N ARG A 23 -1.77 1.48 -3.60
CA ARG A 23 -1.66 1.08 -5.00
C ARG A 23 -1.92 2.27 -5.95
N SER A 24 -2.85 3.15 -5.60
CA SER A 24 -3.13 4.38 -6.36
C SER A 24 -2.00 5.42 -6.26
N ALA A 25 -1.09 5.29 -5.30
CA ALA A 25 0.17 6.02 -5.25
C ALA A 25 1.27 5.31 -6.05
N LEU A 26 1.32 3.98 -5.99
CA LEU A 26 2.37 3.17 -6.59
C LEU A 26 2.44 3.33 -8.12
N TYR A 27 1.31 3.28 -8.81
CA TYR A 27 1.33 3.32 -10.28
C TYR A 27 1.70 4.70 -10.87
N PRO A 28 1.17 5.84 -10.37
CA PRO A 28 1.65 7.14 -10.83
C PRO A 28 3.12 7.38 -10.47
N TRP A 29 3.59 6.90 -9.30
CA TRP A 29 5.00 6.92 -8.93
C TRP A 29 5.84 6.10 -9.92
N ALA A 30 5.45 4.85 -10.18
CA ALA A 30 6.18 3.96 -11.09
C ALA A 30 6.22 4.54 -12.52
N PHE A 31 5.11 5.14 -13.00
CA PHE A 31 5.07 5.76 -14.31
C PHE A 31 5.96 6.98 -14.42
N ALA A 32 6.01 7.82 -13.39
CA ALA A 32 6.95 8.94 -13.35
C ALA A 32 8.40 8.41 -13.39
N ARG A 33 8.75 7.44 -12.56
CA ARG A 33 10.12 6.88 -12.50
C ARG A 33 10.51 6.18 -13.80
N SER A 34 9.62 5.37 -14.41
CA SER A 34 9.90 4.66 -15.67
C SER A 34 10.09 5.59 -16.86
N THR A 35 9.49 6.78 -16.84
CA THR A 35 9.56 7.76 -17.93
C THR A 35 10.54 8.92 -17.67
N GLY A 36 11.27 8.90 -16.55
CA GLY A 36 12.15 10.01 -16.15
C GLY A 36 11.39 11.30 -15.82
N GLY A 37 10.14 11.16 -15.37
CA GLY A 37 9.22 12.22 -15.01
C GLY A 37 9.30 12.65 -13.56
N ASP A 38 8.34 13.48 -13.13
CA ASP A 38 8.19 13.93 -11.74
C ASP A 38 6.91 13.33 -11.13
N PHE A 39 7.00 12.96 -9.87
CA PHE A 39 5.89 12.50 -9.05
C PHE A 39 5.58 13.51 -7.96
N ILE A 40 4.35 14.01 -7.93
CA ILE A 40 3.90 15.08 -7.05
C ILE A 40 2.98 14.52 -5.95
N LEU A 41 3.18 14.96 -4.72
CA LEU A 41 2.26 14.67 -3.62
C LEU A 41 1.39 15.89 -3.33
N ARG A 42 0.07 15.70 -3.37
CA ARG A 42 -0.92 16.72 -3.00
C ARG A 42 -1.89 16.17 -1.97
N ILE A 43 -2.05 16.86 -0.86
CA ILE A 43 -3.00 16.51 0.20
C ILE A 43 -4.30 17.28 -0.05
N GLU A 44 -5.39 16.54 -0.29
CA GLU A 44 -6.72 17.10 -0.55
C GLU A 44 -7.50 17.22 0.76
N ASP A 45 -7.19 18.26 1.53
CA ASP A 45 -7.66 18.54 2.89
C ASP A 45 -8.82 19.53 2.98
N THR A 46 -9.59 19.70 1.90
CA THR A 46 -10.74 20.62 1.84
C THR A 46 -11.94 20.20 2.69
N ASP A 47 -11.98 18.96 3.15
CA ASP A 47 -12.95 18.46 4.14
C ASP A 47 -12.36 18.61 5.55
N LEU A 48 -12.54 19.79 6.13
CA LEU A 48 -11.94 20.15 7.44
C LEU A 48 -12.45 19.30 8.60
N GLU A 49 -13.66 18.76 8.51
CA GLU A 49 -14.22 17.94 9.60
C GLU A 49 -13.55 16.56 9.68
N ARG A 50 -13.15 15.99 8.55
CA ARG A 50 -12.57 14.65 8.46
C ARG A 50 -11.05 14.64 8.24
N SER A 51 -10.46 15.76 7.85
CA SER A 51 -9.02 15.86 7.61
C SER A 51 -8.28 16.11 8.91
N THR A 52 -7.29 15.29 9.22
CA THR A 52 -6.47 15.42 10.42
C THR A 52 -4.98 15.30 10.09
N GLN A 53 -4.13 16.01 10.87
CA GLN A 53 -2.68 15.91 10.72
C GLN A 53 -2.20 14.46 10.94
N ALA A 54 -2.77 13.75 11.91
CA ALA A 54 -2.44 12.34 12.15
C ALA A 54 -2.69 11.46 10.90
N SER A 55 -3.75 11.74 10.14
CA SER A 55 -4.01 11.02 8.89
C SER A 55 -2.99 11.36 7.80
N VAL A 56 -2.52 12.61 7.74
CA VAL A 56 -1.42 13.01 6.83
C VAL A 56 -0.14 12.27 7.20
N ASP A 57 0.21 12.24 8.49
CA ASP A 57 1.43 11.60 8.99
C ASP A 57 1.45 10.10 8.64
N VAL A 58 0.32 9.41 8.77
CA VAL A 58 0.20 7.99 8.38
C VAL A 58 0.36 7.78 6.87
N ILE A 59 -0.15 8.71 6.04
CA ILE A 59 0.07 8.66 4.58
C ILE A 59 1.57 8.78 4.27
N LEU A 60 2.23 9.78 4.85
CA LEU A 60 3.66 10.02 4.64
C LEU A 60 4.52 8.86 5.15
N GLU A 61 4.19 8.32 6.31
CA GLU A 61 4.88 7.16 6.88
C GLU A 61 4.75 5.92 5.98
N GLY A 62 3.54 5.64 5.45
CA GLY A 62 3.30 4.53 4.55
C GLY A 62 4.06 4.67 3.23
N MET A 63 4.05 5.87 2.63
CA MET A 63 4.81 6.16 1.42
C MET A 63 6.32 6.03 1.66
N ASN A 64 6.83 6.59 2.75
CA ASN A 64 8.25 6.52 3.11
C ASN A 64 8.71 5.08 3.34
N TRP A 65 7.92 4.28 4.07
CA TRP A 65 8.24 2.87 4.29
C TRP A 65 8.33 2.08 2.98
N LEU A 66 7.42 2.35 2.03
CA LEU A 66 7.43 1.70 0.72
C LEU A 66 8.43 2.32 -0.26
N GLY A 67 9.12 3.40 0.11
CA GLY A 67 10.06 4.10 -0.75
C GLY A 67 9.40 4.77 -1.95
N LEU A 68 8.16 5.27 -1.79
CA LEU A 68 7.44 6.06 -2.79
C LEU A 68 7.76 7.54 -2.60
N ASP A 69 8.97 7.91 -2.92
CA ASP A 69 9.49 9.28 -2.84
C ASP A 69 8.83 10.19 -3.88
N TYR A 70 8.53 11.41 -3.49
CA TYR A 70 7.98 12.45 -4.38
C TYR A 70 9.01 13.53 -4.64
N ASP A 71 8.90 14.15 -5.83
CA ASP A 71 9.82 15.21 -6.27
C ASP A 71 9.36 16.58 -5.80
N GLU A 72 8.05 16.79 -5.71
CA GLU A 72 7.45 18.05 -5.26
C GLU A 72 6.29 17.79 -4.28
N GLY A 73 6.14 18.65 -3.28
CA GLY A 73 5.08 18.57 -2.27
C GLY A 73 5.63 18.24 -0.87
N PRO A 74 4.76 17.87 0.09
CA PRO A 74 3.31 17.82 -0.07
C PRO A 74 2.69 19.22 -0.25
N PHE A 75 1.85 19.37 -1.27
CA PHE A 75 1.00 20.55 -1.43
C PHE A 75 -0.31 20.33 -0.68
N TYR A 76 -0.78 21.34 0.05
CA TYR A 76 -2.05 21.29 0.79
C TYR A 76 -3.09 22.17 0.09
N GLN A 77 -4.26 21.63 -0.21
CA GLN A 77 -5.31 22.41 -0.91
C GLN A 77 -5.81 23.60 -0.08
N MET A 78 -5.90 23.45 1.24
CA MET A 78 -6.31 24.56 2.12
C MET A 78 -5.34 25.76 2.07
N LEU A 79 -4.06 25.56 1.75
CA LEU A 79 -3.09 26.64 1.59
C LEU A 79 -3.18 27.33 0.22
N ARG A 80 -4.04 26.83 -0.68
CA ARG A 80 -4.19 27.34 -2.06
C ARG A 80 -5.52 28.09 -2.28
N MET A 81 -6.27 28.37 -1.22
CA MET A 81 -7.61 28.97 -1.30
C MET A 81 -7.65 30.27 -2.10
N ASP A 82 -6.64 31.16 -1.96
CA ASP A 82 -6.58 32.41 -2.70
C ASP A 82 -6.41 32.18 -4.21
N ARG A 83 -5.65 31.15 -4.58
CA ARG A 83 -5.49 30.75 -5.98
C ARG A 83 -6.83 30.25 -6.57
N TYR A 84 -7.56 29.42 -5.85
CA TYR A 84 -8.88 28.95 -6.30
C TYR A 84 -9.86 30.10 -6.44
N LYS A 85 -9.91 31.03 -5.49
CA LYS A 85 -10.78 32.22 -5.56
C LYS A 85 -10.44 33.10 -6.77
N ALA A 86 -9.15 33.28 -7.09
CA ALA A 86 -8.74 34.05 -8.25
C ALA A 86 -9.21 33.40 -9.55
N VAL A 87 -8.97 32.11 -9.75
CA VAL A 87 -9.44 31.38 -10.95
C VAL A 87 -10.98 31.39 -11.04
N LEU A 88 -11.67 31.24 -9.91
CA LEU A 88 -13.12 31.29 -9.84
C LEU A 88 -13.66 32.67 -10.29
N ALA A 89 -13.04 33.76 -9.83
CA ALA A 89 -13.39 35.12 -10.25
C ALA A 89 -13.19 35.33 -11.77
N ASP A 90 -12.10 34.83 -12.34
CA ASP A 90 -11.84 34.87 -13.77
C ASP A 90 -12.92 34.11 -14.56
N MET A 91 -13.32 32.92 -14.09
CA MET A 91 -14.38 32.12 -14.71
C MET A 91 -15.76 32.78 -14.63
N VAL A 92 -16.06 33.48 -13.53
CA VAL A 92 -17.30 34.28 -13.40
C VAL A 92 -17.30 35.42 -14.39
N ALA A 93 -16.20 36.17 -14.48
CA ALA A 93 -16.02 37.29 -15.44
C ALA A 93 -16.13 36.82 -16.89
N ALA A 94 -15.64 35.63 -17.22
CA ALA A 94 -15.74 35.00 -18.53
C ALA A 94 -17.12 34.40 -18.84
N GLY A 95 -18.07 34.40 -17.89
CA GLY A 95 -19.41 33.83 -18.05
C GLY A 95 -19.49 32.31 -18.04
N HIS A 96 -18.42 31.63 -17.60
CA HIS A 96 -18.40 30.17 -17.42
C HIS A 96 -19.00 29.72 -16.12
N VAL A 97 -19.25 30.62 -15.19
CA VAL A 97 -19.78 30.37 -13.85
C VAL A 97 -20.87 31.39 -13.54
N TYR A 98 -21.90 30.96 -12.84
CA TYR A 98 -23.02 31.83 -12.46
C TYR A 98 -23.48 31.54 -11.03
N PRO A 99 -24.09 32.55 -10.34
CA PRO A 99 -24.68 32.36 -9.03
C PRO A 99 -26.01 31.61 -9.12
N CYS A 100 -26.20 30.66 -8.20
CA CYS A 100 -27.45 29.91 -8.06
C CYS A 100 -27.97 30.03 -6.62
N TYR A 101 -29.17 30.54 -6.48
CA TYR A 101 -29.83 30.79 -5.19
C TYR A 101 -30.85 29.71 -4.81
N MET A 102 -30.89 28.60 -5.58
CA MET A 102 -31.78 27.48 -5.25
C MET A 102 -31.36 26.88 -3.91
N SER A 103 -32.29 26.85 -2.96
CA SER A 103 -32.07 26.25 -1.66
C SER A 103 -31.97 24.71 -1.75
N MET A 104 -31.43 24.06 -0.72
CA MET A 104 -31.43 22.59 -0.65
C MET A 104 -32.82 22.00 -0.65
N ALA A 105 -33.77 22.63 0.05
CA ALA A 105 -35.17 22.18 0.06
C ALA A 105 -35.83 22.23 -1.33
N GLU A 106 -35.60 23.30 -2.09
CA GLU A 106 -36.08 23.40 -3.48
C GLU A 106 -35.41 22.36 -4.39
N LEU A 107 -34.12 22.12 -4.23
CA LEU A 107 -33.39 21.13 -5.01
C LEU A 107 -33.88 19.70 -4.69
N ASP A 108 -34.14 19.40 -3.42
CA ASP A 108 -34.64 18.09 -3.00
C ASP A 108 -36.07 17.88 -3.49
N ALA A 109 -36.95 18.89 -3.42
CA ALA A 109 -38.30 18.86 -4.01
C ALA A 109 -38.28 18.68 -5.55
N LEU A 110 -37.32 19.31 -6.23
CA LEU A 110 -37.09 19.12 -7.66
C LEU A 110 -36.70 17.66 -7.97
N ARG A 111 -35.71 17.11 -7.24
CA ARG A 111 -35.25 15.73 -7.41
C ARG A 111 -36.33 14.71 -7.14
N GLU A 112 -37.17 14.93 -6.13
CA GLU A 112 -38.31 14.08 -5.81
C GLU A 112 -39.34 14.08 -6.97
N ARG A 113 -39.72 15.24 -7.51
CA ARG A 113 -40.58 15.34 -8.68
C ARG A 113 -40.01 14.61 -9.90
N GLN A 114 -38.72 14.78 -10.17
CA GLN A 114 -38.06 14.10 -11.28
C GLN A 114 -38.05 12.57 -11.07
N THR A 115 -37.84 12.10 -9.84
CA THR A 115 -37.86 10.67 -9.50
C THR A 115 -39.28 10.10 -9.73
N LEU A 116 -40.33 10.81 -9.29
CA LEU A 116 -41.72 10.42 -9.53
C LEU A 116 -42.08 10.40 -11.02
N ALA A 117 -41.53 11.33 -11.80
CA ALA A 117 -41.68 11.37 -13.25
C ALA A 117 -40.81 10.35 -14.00
N LYS A 118 -39.99 9.53 -13.27
CA LYS A 118 -39.00 8.59 -13.82
C LYS A 118 -37.90 9.28 -14.65
N GLU A 119 -37.62 10.54 -14.38
CA GLU A 119 -36.52 11.29 -14.93
C GLU A 119 -35.29 11.15 -14.03
N LYS A 120 -34.07 11.39 -14.60
CA LYS A 120 -32.83 11.39 -13.83
C LYS A 120 -32.80 12.61 -12.90
N PRO A 121 -32.73 12.42 -11.56
CA PRO A 121 -32.69 13.54 -10.62
C PRO A 121 -31.44 14.38 -10.81
N ARG A 122 -31.60 15.67 -11.09
CA ARG A 122 -30.49 16.63 -11.30
C ARG A 122 -30.99 18.07 -11.17
N TYR A 123 -30.06 19.01 -11.06
CA TYR A 123 -30.39 20.43 -11.17
C TYR A 123 -30.87 20.76 -12.58
N ASP A 124 -31.97 21.50 -12.69
CA ASP A 124 -32.69 21.78 -13.94
C ASP A 124 -32.24 23.04 -14.69
N GLY A 125 -31.24 23.76 -14.13
CA GLY A 125 -30.78 25.01 -14.72
C GLY A 125 -31.69 26.22 -14.43
N THR A 126 -32.56 26.20 -13.43
CA THR A 126 -33.46 27.33 -13.09
C THR A 126 -32.70 28.67 -13.05
N TRP A 127 -31.53 28.74 -12.40
CA TRP A 127 -30.73 29.96 -12.29
C TRP A 127 -29.69 30.13 -13.42
N ARG A 128 -29.63 29.21 -14.37
CA ARG A 128 -28.69 29.29 -15.48
C ARG A 128 -29.09 30.42 -16.43
N PRO A 129 -28.18 31.43 -16.67
CA PRO A 129 -28.44 32.48 -17.65
C PRO A 129 -28.48 31.93 -19.08
N ALA A 130 -29.50 32.37 -19.85
CA ALA A 130 -29.66 32.07 -21.27
C ALA A 130 -30.26 33.26 -21.99
N PRO A 131 -30.05 33.43 -23.32
CA PRO A 131 -30.65 34.46 -24.09
C PRO A 131 -32.20 34.42 -23.98
N GLY A 132 -32.80 35.56 -23.63
CA GLY A 132 -34.26 35.68 -23.48
C GLY A 132 -34.87 35.04 -22.23
N LYS A 133 -34.06 34.40 -21.38
CA LYS A 133 -34.54 33.82 -20.14
C LYS A 133 -34.60 34.85 -19.02
N VAL A 134 -35.78 34.98 -18.40
CA VAL A 134 -35.97 35.77 -17.17
C VAL A 134 -35.60 34.87 -15.99
N LEU A 135 -34.61 35.29 -15.23
CA LEU A 135 -34.20 34.57 -14.02
C LEU A 135 -35.17 34.88 -12.86
N PRO A 136 -35.30 33.97 -11.89
CA PRO A 136 -36.07 34.26 -10.68
C PRO A 136 -35.52 35.48 -9.94
N PRO A 137 -36.34 36.20 -9.15
CA PRO A 137 -35.85 37.29 -8.32
C PRO A 137 -34.86 36.74 -7.27
N VAL A 138 -33.76 37.49 -7.08
CA VAL A 138 -32.74 37.12 -6.10
C VAL A 138 -33.35 37.23 -4.70
N PRO A 139 -33.33 36.14 -3.88
CA PRO A 139 -33.89 36.19 -2.54
C PRO A 139 -32.99 37.04 -1.63
N GLU A 140 -33.63 37.85 -0.79
CA GLU A 140 -32.91 38.75 0.13
C GLU A 140 -32.14 37.96 1.19
N GLY A 141 -30.87 38.35 1.43
CA GLY A 141 -30.04 37.77 2.49
C GLY A 141 -29.48 36.35 2.17
N VAL A 142 -29.75 35.78 1.02
CA VAL A 142 -29.27 34.46 0.63
C VAL A 142 -27.95 34.58 -0.12
N GLN A 143 -26.90 33.85 0.37
CA GLN A 143 -25.65 33.69 -0.36
C GLN A 143 -25.80 32.56 -1.38
N PRO A 144 -25.39 32.79 -2.64
CA PRO A 144 -25.51 31.77 -3.67
C PRO A 144 -24.40 30.72 -3.59
N VAL A 145 -24.66 29.53 -4.10
CA VAL A 145 -23.61 28.65 -4.61
C VAL A 145 -23.17 29.13 -5.99
N LEU A 146 -21.95 28.86 -6.37
CA LEU A 146 -21.49 29.10 -7.74
C LEU A 146 -21.51 27.80 -8.54
N ARG A 147 -22.17 27.86 -9.72
CA ARG A 147 -22.29 26.70 -10.61
C ARG A 147 -21.47 26.91 -11.88
N PHE A 148 -20.77 25.87 -12.27
CA PHE A 148 -20.13 25.78 -13.58
C PHE A 148 -21.22 25.63 -14.66
N LYS A 149 -21.16 26.48 -15.67
CA LYS A 149 -22.07 26.45 -16.81
C LYS A 149 -21.65 25.36 -17.78
N ASN A 150 -22.08 24.11 -17.52
CA ASN A 150 -21.72 22.96 -18.34
C ASN A 150 -22.15 23.16 -19.81
N PRO A 151 -21.36 22.77 -20.82
CA PRO A 151 -21.81 22.77 -22.21
C PRO A 151 -23.12 21.99 -22.38
N GLN A 152 -23.98 22.44 -23.25
CA GLN A 152 -25.23 21.78 -23.63
C GLN A 152 -25.06 21.17 -25.01
N GLY A 153 -25.57 19.97 -25.22
CA GLY A 153 -25.38 19.21 -26.45
C GLY A 153 -23.96 18.71 -26.66
N GLY A 154 -23.78 17.80 -27.60
CA GLY A 154 -22.50 17.13 -27.84
C GLY A 154 -22.08 16.21 -26.72
N SER A 155 -20.84 15.74 -26.76
CA SER A 155 -20.31 14.76 -25.80
C SER A 155 -18.90 15.13 -25.34
N VAL A 156 -18.56 14.71 -24.13
CA VAL A 156 -17.19 14.63 -23.64
C VAL A 156 -16.64 13.25 -23.98
N VAL A 157 -15.54 13.24 -24.72
CA VAL A 157 -14.86 12.02 -25.17
C VAL A 157 -13.43 12.03 -24.69
N TRP A 158 -12.95 10.91 -24.15
CA TRP A 158 -11.54 10.71 -23.85
C TRP A 158 -11.14 9.24 -24.01
N ASP A 159 -9.89 9.01 -24.30
CA ASP A 159 -9.31 7.67 -24.39
C ASP A 159 -8.61 7.34 -23.08
N ASP A 160 -9.30 6.61 -22.21
CA ASP A 160 -8.78 6.15 -20.95
C ASP A 160 -7.78 5.01 -21.16
N LYS A 161 -6.60 5.10 -20.56
CA LYS A 161 -5.53 4.10 -20.76
C LYS A 161 -5.88 2.71 -20.25
N VAL A 162 -6.85 2.60 -19.35
CA VAL A 162 -7.32 1.32 -18.79
C VAL A 162 -8.67 0.92 -19.35
N LYS A 163 -9.64 1.84 -19.32
CA LYS A 163 -11.03 1.57 -19.69
C LYS A 163 -11.27 1.66 -21.21
N GLY A 164 -10.35 2.27 -21.97
CA GLY A 164 -10.51 2.56 -23.39
C GLY A 164 -11.31 3.82 -23.65
N ARG A 165 -11.89 3.96 -24.85
CA ARG A 165 -12.69 5.13 -25.22
C ARG A 165 -13.95 5.22 -24.38
N ILE A 166 -14.13 6.37 -23.72
CA ILE A 166 -15.34 6.71 -22.96
C ILE A 166 -15.97 7.95 -23.57
N GLU A 167 -17.29 7.92 -23.74
CA GLU A 167 -18.08 9.02 -24.27
C GLU A 167 -19.29 9.26 -23.37
N ILE A 168 -19.44 10.49 -22.89
CA ILE A 168 -20.56 10.91 -22.02
C ILE A 168 -21.22 12.13 -22.65
N SER A 169 -22.53 12.08 -22.89
CA SER A 169 -23.28 13.24 -23.37
C SER A 169 -23.24 14.38 -22.36
N ASN A 170 -23.00 15.60 -22.82
CA ASN A 170 -23.11 16.78 -21.98
C ASN A 170 -24.51 16.95 -21.36
N ASP A 171 -25.55 16.45 -22.02
CA ASP A 171 -26.93 16.50 -21.53
C ASP A 171 -27.18 15.57 -20.33
N GLU A 172 -26.23 14.65 -20.05
CA GLU A 172 -26.25 13.85 -18.83
C GLU A 172 -25.58 14.54 -17.63
N LEU A 173 -24.84 15.62 -17.88
CA LEU A 173 -24.11 16.37 -16.87
C LEU A 173 -24.92 17.61 -16.49
N ASP A 174 -25.18 17.80 -15.20
CA ASP A 174 -25.76 19.02 -14.66
C ASP A 174 -24.72 20.12 -14.44
N ASP A 175 -25.17 21.35 -14.23
CA ASP A 175 -24.32 22.47 -13.85
C ASP A 175 -23.79 22.24 -12.42
N LEU A 176 -22.55 21.78 -12.35
CA LEU A 176 -21.90 21.39 -11.10
C LEU A 176 -21.70 22.60 -10.17
N VAL A 177 -21.99 22.45 -8.89
CA VAL A 177 -21.56 23.42 -7.87
C VAL A 177 -20.05 23.35 -7.74
N ILE A 178 -19.36 24.46 -7.99
CA ILE A 178 -17.90 24.58 -7.90
C ILE A 178 -17.43 25.46 -6.73
N ALA A 179 -18.33 26.24 -6.14
CA ALA A 179 -18.08 26.90 -4.87
C ALA A 179 -19.35 26.96 -4.00
N ARG A 180 -19.16 26.82 -2.69
CA ARG A 180 -20.19 26.89 -1.67
C ARG A 180 -20.55 28.35 -1.37
N PRO A 181 -21.64 28.61 -0.60
CA PRO A 181 -22.04 29.98 -0.24
C PRO A 181 -20.98 30.75 0.54
N ASP A 182 -20.14 30.10 1.32
CA ASP A 182 -19.01 30.68 2.02
C ASP A 182 -17.76 30.98 1.15
N GLY A 183 -17.87 30.71 -0.16
CA GLY A 183 -16.79 30.88 -1.12
C GLY A 183 -15.80 29.72 -1.16
N THR A 184 -15.98 28.66 -0.36
CA THR A 184 -15.14 27.47 -0.38
C THR A 184 -15.33 26.71 -1.68
N PRO A 185 -14.28 26.47 -2.48
CA PRO A 185 -14.40 25.70 -3.72
C PRO A 185 -14.62 24.22 -3.44
N THR A 186 -15.19 23.52 -4.44
CA THR A 186 -15.48 22.09 -4.34
C THR A 186 -14.40 21.25 -5.04
N TYR A 187 -14.37 19.96 -4.70
CA TYR A 187 -13.38 18.98 -5.13
C TYR A 187 -13.04 19.04 -6.64
N ASN A 188 -14.03 18.90 -7.54
CA ASN A 188 -13.76 18.84 -8.97
C ASN A 188 -13.07 20.10 -9.51
N PHE A 189 -13.40 21.25 -8.97
CA PHE A 189 -12.78 22.51 -9.36
C PHE A 189 -11.35 22.64 -8.83
N CYS A 190 -11.11 22.34 -7.54
CA CYS A 190 -9.79 22.39 -6.94
C CYS A 190 -8.80 21.47 -7.67
N VAL A 191 -9.24 20.23 -7.98
CA VAL A 191 -8.41 19.25 -8.69
C VAL A 191 -7.98 19.77 -10.05
N VAL A 192 -8.89 20.40 -10.82
CA VAL A 192 -8.54 20.96 -12.15
C VAL A 192 -7.54 22.10 -12.02
N VAL A 193 -7.76 23.04 -11.10
CA VAL A 193 -6.83 24.17 -10.89
C VAL A 193 -5.44 23.66 -10.48
N ASP A 194 -5.40 22.68 -9.58
CA ASP A 194 -4.13 22.12 -9.11
C ASP A 194 -3.40 21.33 -10.21
N ASP A 195 -4.13 20.47 -10.93
CA ASP A 195 -3.54 19.68 -12.03
C ASP A 195 -3.00 20.61 -13.15
N LEU A 196 -3.64 21.76 -13.38
CA LEU A 196 -3.13 22.80 -14.29
C LEU A 196 -1.86 23.47 -13.75
N ASP A 197 -1.92 24.00 -12.54
CA ASP A 197 -0.80 24.75 -11.94
C ASP A 197 0.44 23.87 -11.73
N MET A 198 0.23 22.59 -11.42
CA MET A 198 1.28 21.58 -11.24
C MET A 198 1.70 20.93 -12.56
N ALA A 199 1.10 21.36 -13.69
CA ALA A 199 1.38 20.86 -15.04
C ALA A 199 1.29 19.32 -15.14
N ILE A 200 0.28 18.73 -14.49
CA ILE A 200 0.06 17.27 -14.50
C ILE A 200 -0.27 16.80 -15.91
N THR A 201 0.49 15.83 -16.40
CA THR A 201 0.32 15.26 -17.75
C THR A 201 -0.52 13.99 -17.74
N HIS A 202 -0.46 13.22 -16.65
CA HIS A 202 -1.17 11.95 -16.51
C HIS A 202 -1.84 11.85 -15.15
N VAL A 203 -3.14 11.57 -15.16
CA VAL A 203 -3.96 11.32 -13.98
C VAL A 203 -4.25 9.83 -13.89
N ILE A 204 -3.48 9.14 -13.04
CA ILE A 204 -3.64 7.72 -12.75
C ILE A 204 -4.31 7.62 -11.37
N ARG A 205 -5.54 7.08 -11.30
CA ARG A 205 -6.35 7.08 -10.07
C ARG A 205 -7.39 5.96 -10.06
N GLY A 206 -8.07 5.75 -8.94
CA GLY A 206 -9.16 4.77 -8.83
C GLY A 206 -10.34 5.05 -9.77
N ASP A 207 -11.01 4.01 -10.24
CA ASP A 207 -12.13 4.09 -11.18
C ASP A 207 -13.43 4.63 -10.56
N ASP A 208 -13.49 4.77 -9.24
CA ASP A 208 -14.55 5.50 -8.56
C ASP A 208 -14.60 7.00 -8.93
N HIS A 209 -13.53 7.52 -9.54
CA HIS A 209 -13.45 8.88 -10.08
C HIS A 209 -13.82 9.02 -11.56
N VAL A 210 -14.18 7.95 -12.27
CA VAL A 210 -14.56 8.02 -13.70
C VAL A 210 -15.68 9.02 -13.95
N ASN A 211 -16.68 9.06 -13.07
CA ASN A 211 -17.82 9.97 -13.19
C ASN A 211 -17.45 11.45 -12.94
N ASN A 212 -16.30 11.74 -12.36
CA ASN A 212 -15.80 13.10 -12.18
C ASN A 212 -15.09 13.61 -13.45
N THR A 213 -14.52 12.70 -14.22
CA THR A 213 -13.65 13.00 -15.37
C THR A 213 -14.30 13.87 -16.42
N PRO A 214 -15.54 13.63 -16.91
CA PRO A 214 -16.14 14.47 -17.93
C PRO A 214 -16.41 15.91 -17.41
N ARG A 215 -16.75 16.05 -16.12
CA ARG A 215 -16.91 17.36 -15.47
C ARG A 215 -15.60 18.12 -15.42
N GLN A 216 -14.52 17.45 -15.02
CA GLN A 216 -13.19 18.03 -14.97
C GLN A 216 -12.69 18.42 -16.36
N ILE A 217 -12.88 17.57 -17.38
CA ILE A 217 -12.54 17.87 -18.79
C ILE A 217 -13.27 19.14 -19.27
N ASN A 218 -14.54 19.30 -18.96
CA ASN A 218 -15.29 20.50 -19.34
C ASN A 218 -14.77 21.77 -18.64
N ILE A 219 -14.33 21.68 -17.38
CA ILE A 219 -13.69 22.81 -16.68
C ILE A 219 -12.34 23.13 -17.32
N PHE A 220 -11.48 22.14 -17.65
CA PHE A 220 -10.24 22.36 -18.40
C PHE A 220 -10.49 23.12 -19.70
N LYS A 221 -11.48 22.69 -20.50
CA LYS A 221 -11.85 23.33 -21.76
C LYS A 221 -12.34 24.76 -21.58
N ALA A 222 -13.15 25.01 -20.54
CA ALA A 222 -13.63 26.37 -20.22
C ALA A 222 -12.47 27.32 -19.84
N LEU A 223 -11.40 26.78 -19.25
CA LEU A 223 -10.16 27.51 -18.97
C LEU A 223 -9.24 27.62 -20.20
N GLY A 224 -9.65 27.11 -21.36
CA GLY A 224 -8.84 27.13 -22.59
C GLY A 224 -7.61 26.24 -22.52
N LYS A 225 -7.68 25.15 -21.75
CA LYS A 225 -6.59 24.21 -21.51
C LYS A 225 -6.95 22.79 -21.93
N GLU A 226 -5.94 22.05 -22.35
CA GLU A 226 -6.09 20.61 -22.62
C GLU A 226 -6.08 19.81 -21.32
N PRO A 227 -6.97 18.82 -21.18
CA PRO A 227 -6.96 17.93 -20.04
C PRO A 227 -5.76 16.97 -20.08
N PRO A 228 -5.32 16.44 -18.92
CA PRO A 228 -4.30 15.39 -18.87
C PRO A 228 -4.80 14.06 -19.48
N VAL A 229 -3.88 13.15 -19.71
CA VAL A 229 -4.19 11.76 -20.03
C VAL A 229 -4.74 11.06 -18.78
N TYR A 230 -5.81 10.30 -18.92
CA TYR A 230 -6.45 9.58 -17.81
C TYR A 230 -6.19 8.08 -17.85
N ALA A 231 -5.99 7.49 -16.68
CA ALA A 231 -5.94 6.04 -16.46
C ALA A 231 -6.71 5.70 -15.17
N HIS A 232 -7.89 5.08 -15.31
CA HIS A 232 -8.75 4.74 -14.18
C HIS A 232 -8.57 3.28 -13.77
N LEU A 233 -7.91 3.07 -12.63
CA LEU A 233 -7.54 1.79 -12.07
C LEU A 233 -8.77 1.08 -11.49
N PRO A 234 -8.99 -0.20 -11.78
CA PRO A 234 -10.06 -0.97 -11.16
C PRO A 234 -9.92 -1.03 -9.64
N THR A 235 -11.05 -1.14 -8.96
CA THR A 235 -11.11 -1.31 -7.50
C THR A 235 -10.31 -2.55 -7.06
N VAL A 236 -9.66 -2.47 -5.89
CA VAL A 236 -9.13 -3.64 -5.18
C VAL A 236 -10.22 -4.21 -4.28
N LEU A 237 -10.47 -5.51 -4.42
CA LEU A 237 -11.40 -6.25 -3.60
C LEU A 237 -10.67 -6.92 -2.43
N ASN A 238 -11.36 -7.11 -1.31
CA ASN A 238 -10.89 -7.96 -0.19
C ASN A 238 -11.01 -9.45 -0.56
N GLU A 239 -10.63 -10.34 0.35
CA GLU A 239 -10.71 -11.79 0.12
C GLU A 239 -12.14 -12.29 -0.08
N GLN A 240 -13.15 -11.56 0.41
CA GLN A 240 -14.57 -11.87 0.24
C GLN A 240 -15.16 -11.33 -1.07
N GLY A 241 -14.35 -10.65 -1.90
CA GLY A 241 -14.80 -10.08 -3.17
C GLY A 241 -15.52 -8.73 -3.04
N GLU A 242 -15.47 -8.08 -1.87
CA GLU A 242 -16.05 -6.77 -1.63
C GLU A 242 -15.00 -5.67 -1.83
N LYS A 243 -15.44 -4.43 -2.13
CA LYS A 243 -14.51 -3.28 -2.22
C LYS A 243 -13.71 -3.15 -0.93
N MET A 244 -12.37 -3.20 -1.05
CA MET A 244 -11.48 -3.01 0.08
C MET A 244 -11.70 -1.64 0.69
N SER A 245 -12.06 -1.62 1.97
CA SER A 245 -12.33 -0.39 2.71
C SER A 245 -12.12 -0.61 4.21
N LYS A 246 -11.98 0.47 4.96
CA LYS A 246 -11.88 0.45 6.42
C LYS A 246 -13.04 -0.29 7.10
N ARG A 247 -14.25 -0.21 6.53
CA ARG A 247 -15.44 -0.89 7.05
C ARG A 247 -15.43 -2.40 6.83
N HIS A 248 -14.64 -2.88 5.87
CA HIS A 248 -14.51 -4.27 5.48
C HIS A 248 -13.13 -4.86 5.83
N GLY A 249 -12.57 -4.45 6.99
CA GLY A 249 -11.39 -5.08 7.58
C GLY A 249 -10.05 -4.70 6.94
N ALA A 250 -10.00 -3.66 6.09
CA ALA A 250 -8.72 -3.20 5.57
C ALA A 250 -7.85 -2.64 6.69
N LYS A 251 -6.61 -3.13 6.81
CA LYS A 251 -5.63 -2.69 7.79
C LYS A 251 -4.73 -1.57 7.24
N PRO A 252 -4.14 -0.74 8.11
CA PRO A 252 -3.16 0.26 7.70
C PRO A 252 -1.95 -0.38 7.01
N VAL A 253 -1.38 0.32 6.02
CA VAL A 253 -0.17 -0.15 5.33
C VAL A 253 1.00 -0.36 6.29
N THR A 254 1.14 0.49 7.30
CA THR A 254 2.19 0.38 8.33
C THR A 254 2.09 -0.87 9.19
N GLN A 255 0.89 -1.45 9.33
CA GLN A 255 0.71 -2.70 10.07
C GLN A 255 1.42 -3.89 9.40
N TYR A 256 1.50 -3.91 8.07
CA TYR A 256 2.26 -4.94 7.35
C TYR A 256 3.76 -4.91 7.69
N ARG A 257 4.32 -3.71 7.89
CA ARG A 257 5.71 -3.57 8.40
C ARG A 257 5.86 -4.23 9.77
N GLU A 258 4.90 -4.02 10.66
CA GLU A 258 4.91 -4.62 12.01
C GLU A 258 4.77 -6.13 11.98
N GLU A 259 3.99 -6.65 11.04
CA GLU A 259 3.81 -8.08 10.78
C GLU A 259 5.01 -8.72 10.05
N GLY A 260 6.00 -7.94 9.68
CA GLY A 260 7.28 -8.42 9.14
C GLY A 260 7.33 -8.57 7.62
N TYR A 261 6.47 -7.86 6.89
CA TYR A 261 6.56 -7.79 5.44
C TYR A 261 7.67 -6.82 5.00
N LEU A 262 8.38 -7.17 3.93
CA LEU A 262 9.40 -6.32 3.32
C LEU A 262 8.76 -5.27 2.38
N PRO A 263 9.28 -4.04 2.33
CA PRO A 263 8.72 -3.01 1.45
C PRO A 263 8.76 -3.40 -0.03
N ASP A 264 9.83 -4.06 -0.50
CA ASP A 264 9.94 -4.50 -1.89
C ASP A 264 8.98 -5.66 -2.22
N ALA A 265 8.70 -6.54 -1.27
CA ALA A 265 7.66 -7.56 -1.41
C ALA A 265 6.27 -6.94 -1.53
N MET A 266 5.99 -5.91 -0.72
CA MET A 266 4.73 -5.16 -0.80
C MET A 266 4.58 -4.46 -2.15
N VAL A 267 5.63 -3.80 -2.63
CA VAL A 267 5.64 -3.15 -3.96
C VAL A 267 5.40 -4.16 -5.07
N ASN A 268 6.10 -5.30 -5.05
CA ASN A 268 5.92 -6.39 -6.02
C ASN A 268 4.47 -6.90 -6.02
N TYR A 269 3.94 -7.21 -4.85
CA TYR A 269 2.57 -7.71 -4.72
C TYR A 269 1.53 -6.68 -5.17
N LEU A 270 1.65 -5.42 -4.74
CA LEU A 270 0.75 -4.33 -5.12
C LEU A 270 0.81 -4.04 -6.63
N ALA A 271 1.98 -4.15 -7.24
CA ALA A 271 2.13 -4.03 -8.69
C ALA A 271 1.30 -5.10 -9.42
N ARG A 272 1.31 -6.34 -8.93
CA ARG A 272 0.53 -7.44 -9.51
C ARG A 272 -0.99 -7.32 -9.29
N LEU A 273 -1.45 -6.45 -8.39
CA LEU A 273 -2.87 -6.15 -8.21
C LEU A 273 -3.42 -5.20 -9.30
N GLY A 274 -3.26 -5.57 -10.56
CA GLY A 274 -3.81 -4.86 -11.70
C GLY A 274 -2.80 -4.49 -12.79
N TRP A 275 -1.54 -4.93 -12.68
CA TRP A 275 -0.52 -4.84 -13.71
C TRP A 275 0.24 -6.17 -13.82
N SER A 276 0.78 -6.46 -14.99
CA SER A 276 1.60 -7.66 -15.20
C SER A 276 2.68 -7.43 -16.26
N HIS A 277 3.77 -8.19 -16.15
CA HIS A 277 4.79 -8.35 -17.15
C HIS A 277 4.90 -9.84 -17.47
N GLY A 278 4.21 -10.29 -18.51
CA GLY A 278 4.11 -11.72 -18.83
C GLY A 278 3.67 -12.56 -17.61
N ASP A 279 4.37 -13.64 -17.38
CA ASP A 279 4.14 -14.56 -16.25
C ASP A 279 5.04 -14.27 -15.03
N ASP A 280 5.83 -13.19 -15.07
CA ASP A 280 6.72 -12.83 -13.99
C ASP A 280 5.91 -12.45 -12.73
N GLU A 281 6.09 -13.24 -11.67
CA GLU A 281 5.42 -13.01 -10.40
C GLU A 281 6.32 -12.33 -9.37
N ILE A 282 7.63 -12.61 -9.44
CA ILE A 282 8.64 -12.07 -8.52
C ILE A 282 9.64 -11.25 -9.30
N PHE A 283 9.80 -10.01 -8.91
CA PHE A 283 10.71 -9.06 -9.53
C PHE A 283 11.21 -8.03 -8.51
N SER A 284 12.39 -7.51 -8.77
CA SER A 284 12.95 -6.41 -8.00
C SER A 284 12.26 -5.08 -8.33
N ARG A 285 12.41 -4.08 -7.49
CA ARG A 285 11.95 -2.71 -7.75
C ARG A 285 12.54 -2.15 -9.04
N ALA A 286 13.81 -2.42 -9.33
CA ALA A 286 14.48 -1.96 -10.56
C ALA A 286 13.81 -2.57 -11.80
N GLN A 287 13.57 -3.88 -11.81
CA GLN A 287 12.84 -4.55 -12.89
C GLN A 287 11.42 -4.03 -13.04
N PHE A 288 10.71 -3.79 -11.92
CA PHE A 288 9.37 -3.20 -11.97
C PHE A 288 9.39 -1.84 -12.67
N LEU A 289 10.31 -0.94 -12.33
CA LEU A 289 10.42 0.38 -12.95
C LEU A 289 10.86 0.32 -14.41
N GLU A 290 11.71 -0.64 -14.77
CA GLU A 290 12.11 -0.87 -16.17
C GLU A 290 10.94 -1.34 -17.04
N TRP A 291 10.09 -2.22 -16.52
CA TRP A 291 9.01 -2.85 -17.28
C TRP A 291 7.69 -2.08 -17.24
N PHE A 292 7.52 -1.19 -16.24
CA PHE A 292 6.23 -0.57 -15.99
C PHE A 292 5.81 0.38 -17.13
N ASN A 293 4.61 0.16 -17.62
CA ASN A 293 3.91 1.01 -18.57
C ASN A 293 2.40 0.94 -18.31
N LEU A 294 1.64 1.86 -18.92
CA LEU A 294 0.18 1.91 -18.77
C LEU A 294 -0.57 0.90 -19.64
N ASP A 295 0.07 0.33 -20.67
CA ASP A 295 -0.58 -0.57 -21.61
C ASP A 295 -0.85 -1.96 -21.02
N HIS A 296 -0.09 -2.34 -19.98
CA HIS A 296 -0.25 -3.61 -19.27
C HIS A 296 -1.14 -3.52 -18.03
N LEU A 297 -1.87 -2.41 -17.86
CA LEU A 297 -2.86 -2.28 -16.78
C LEU A 297 -4.11 -3.10 -17.08
N GLY A 298 -4.50 -3.95 -16.13
CA GLY A 298 -5.69 -4.79 -16.20
C GLY A 298 -6.98 -3.99 -16.07
N LYS A 299 -8.05 -4.41 -16.77
CA LYS A 299 -9.37 -3.76 -16.74
C LYS A 299 -10.28 -4.25 -15.63
N SER A 300 -9.99 -5.43 -15.08
CA SER A 300 -10.80 -6.10 -14.04
C SER A 300 -10.33 -5.75 -12.65
N ALA A 301 -11.26 -5.77 -11.69
CA ALA A 301 -10.93 -5.65 -10.28
C ALA A 301 -9.96 -6.78 -9.85
N ALA A 302 -8.97 -6.42 -9.07
CA ALA A 302 -8.02 -7.38 -8.50
C ALA A 302 -8.44 -7.72 -7.07
N GLN A 303 -8.44 -9.01 -6.73
CA GLN A 303 -8.77 -9.49 -5.40
C GLN A 303 -7.50 -9.66 -4.57
N PHE A 304 -7.53 -9.13 -3.34
CA PHE A 304 -6.47 -9.33 -2.36
C PHE A 304 -6.46 -10.79 -1.89
N ASP A 305 -5.27 -11.36 -1.79
CA ASP A 305 -4.99 -12.72 -1.33
C ASP A 305 -3.79 -12.66 -0.36
N GLU A 306 -4.05 -12.87 0.94
CA GLU A 306 -3.01 -12.79 1.97
C GLU A 306 -2.01 -13.95 1.85
N ALA A 307 -2.45 -15.15 1.45
CA ALA A 307 -1.55 -16.28 1.26
C ALA A 307 -0.55 -16.02 0.12
N LYS A 308 -1.03 -15.41 -0.96
CA LYS A 308 -0.17 -14.98 -2.07
C LYS A 308 0.81 -13.87 -1.64
N LEU A 309 0.37 -12.90 -0.87
CA LEU A 309 1.24 -11.85 -0.31
C LEU A 309 2.35 -12.46 0.57
N ARG A 310 2.00 -13.39 1.46
CA ARG A 310 2.98 -14.13 2.27
C ARG A 310 3.99 -14.89 1.42
N TRP A 311 3.52 -15.57 0.39
CA TRP A 311 4.41 -16.27 -0.54
C TRP A 311 5.36 -15.31 -1.26
N VAL A 312 4.88 -14.16 -1.76
CA VAL A 312 5.73 -13.13 -2.36
C VAL A 312 6.78 -12.65 -1.35
N ASN A 313 6.36 -12.38 -0.11
CA ASN A 313 7.27 -11.94 0.93
C ASN A 313 8.35 -12.98 1.25
N ALA A 314 7.99 -14.26 1.31
CA ALA A 314 8.93 -15.36 1.49
C ALA A 314 10.00 -15.40 0.37
N GLN A 315 9.59 -15.17 -0.90
CA GLN A 315 10.55 -15.10 -2.00
C GLN A 315 11.52 -13.92 -1.85
N HIS A 316 11.00 -12.74 -1.49
CA HIS A 316 11.85 -11.57 -1.25
C HIS A 316 12.79 -11.76 -0.06
N ILE A 317 12.36 -12.39 1.04
CA ILE A 317 13.22 -12.75 2.16
C ILE A 317 14.38 -13.66 1.70
N LYS A 318 14.08 -14.70 0.93
CA LYS A 318 15.11 -15.61 0.39
C LYS A 318 16.14 -14.90 -0.48
N MET A 319 15.70 -13.98 -1.32
CA MET A 319 16.56 -13.22 -2.23
C MET A 319 17.33 -12.08 -1.54
N SER A 320 16.87 -11.63 -0.36
CA SER A 320 17.52 -10.54 0.36
C SER A 320 18.88 -10.94 0.91
N ALA A 321 19.83 -10.02 0.87
CA ALA A 321 21.11 -10.18 1.56
C ALA A 321 20.90 -10.27 3.08
N ASP A 322 21.68 -11.09 3.76
CA ASP A 322 21.52 -11.34 5.20
C ASP A 322 21.77 -10.08 6.02
N GLU A 323 22.66 -9.21 5.55
CA GLU A 323 22.98 -7.90 6.14
C GLU A 323 21.80 -6.93 6.06
N VAL A 324 20.90 -7.10 5.08
CA VAL A 324 19.65 -6.31 4.95
C VAL A 324 18.57 -6.85 5.88
N LEU A 325 18.52 -8.18 6.06
CA LEU A 325 17.54 -8.82 6.93
C LEU A 325 17.86 -8.63 8.42
N ALA A 326 19.14 -8.70 8.80
CA ALA A 326 19.55 -8.66 10.20
C ALA A 326 19.04 -7.43 10.97
N PRO A 327 19.13 -6.18 10.47
CA PRO A 327 18.55 -5.01 11.15
C PRO A 327 17.04 -5.09 11.31
N LEU A 328 16.31 -5.65 10.35
CA LEU A 328 14.86 -5.81 10.41
C LEU A 328 14.47 -6.83 11.48
N VAL A 329 15.19 -7.95 11.54
CA VAL A 329 15.00 -8.99 12.57
C VAL A 329 15.40 -8.46 13.94
N GLN A 330 16.49 -7.69 14.04
CA GLN A 330 16.89 -7.03 15.28
C GLN A 330 15.81 -6.10 15.83
N ALA A 331 15.13 -5.34 14.96
CA ALA A 331 14.01 -4.49 15.35
C ALA A 331 12.83 -5.32 15.91
N GLN A 332 12.54 -6.50 15.33
CA GLN A 332 11.50 -7.39 15.87
C GLN A 332 11.90 -7.99 17.23
N LEU A 333 13.17 -8.38 17.40
CA LEU A 333 13.69 -8.87 18.68
C LEU A 333 13.68 -7.79 19.77
N ALA A 334 14.06 -6.57 19.43
CA ALA A 334 14.06 -5.43 20.34
C ALA A 334 12.66 -5.09 20.90
N ARG A 335 11.62 -5.25 20.09
CA ARG A 335 10.21 -5.11 20.54
C ARG A 335 9.83 -6.10 21.65
N ARG A 336 10.56 -7.22 21.75
CA ARG A 336 10.38 -8.28 22.76
C ARG A 336 11.39 -8.15 23.92
N GLY A 337 12.18 -7.08 23.94
CA GLY A 337 13.23 -6.87 24.94
C GLY A 337 14.45 -7.78 24.75
N ILE A 338 14.62 -8.39 23.59
CA ILE A 338 15.72 -9.30 23.28
C ILE A 338 16.81 -8.52 22.55
N ALA A 339 18.02 -8.47 23.13
CA ALA A 339 19.21 -7.91 22.49
C ALA A 339 19.91 -8.98 21.66
N ALA A 340 20.20 -8.68 20.40
CA ALA A 340 20.96 -9.54 19.50
C ALA A 340 22.40 -9.04 19.35
N ASP A 341 23.29 -9.92 18.90
CA ASP A 341 24.70 -9.64 18.65
C ASP A 341 25.08 -9.87 17.17
N ALA A 342 26.38 -9.84 16.88
CA ALA A 342 26.89 -9.97 15.50
C ALA A 342 26.56 -11.31 14.83
N ARG A 343 26.15 -12.35 15.58
CA ARG A 343 25.73 -13.66 15.03
C ARG A 343 24.42 -13.57 14.27
N LEU A 344 23.63 -12.50 14.48
CA LEU A 344 22.27 -12.36 13.90
C LEU A 344 22.28 -12.50 12.38
N THR A 345 23.27 -11.95 11.68
CA THR A 345 23.40 -12.09 10.22
C THR A 345 23.53 -13.57 9.80
N SER A 346 24.38 -14.34 10.48
CA SER A 346 24.54 -15.78 10.21
C SER A 346 23.29 -16.60 10.59
N ILE A 347 22.58 -16.19 11.63
CA ILE A 347 21.31 -16.78 12.03
C ILE A 347 20.25 -16.52 10.94
N CYS A 348 20.16 -15.30 10.43
CA CYS A 348 19.29 -14.97 9.30
C CYS A 348 19.59 -15.85 8.07
N ALA A 349 20.89 -15.99 7.72
CA ALA A 349 21.32 -16.85 6.61
C ALA A 349 20.86 -18.30 6.79
N LEU A 350 20.89 -18.83 8.00
CA LEU A 350 20.51 -20.22 8.29
C LEU A 350 19.01 -20.46 8.20
N PHE A 351 18.17 -19.47 8.53
CA PHE A 351 16.72 -19.65 8.70
C PHE A 351 15.84 -18.96 7.64
N LYS A 352 16.34 -18.00 6.86
CA LYS A 352 15.53 -17.19 5.95
C LYS A 352 14.72 -18.02 4.94
N ASP A 353 15.24 -19.16 4.50
CA ASP A 353 14.53 -20.02 3.52
C ASP A 353 13.28 -20.70 4.09
N ARG A 354 13.08 -20.63 5.40
CA ARG A 354 11.97 -21.26 6.14
C ARG A 354 10.94 -20.23 6.63
N CYS A 355 11.17 -18.95 6.38
CA CYS A 355 10.39 -17.87 6.94
C CYS A 355 9.66 -17.10 5.84
N ASP A 356 8.41 -16.76 6.11
CA ASP A 356 7.56 -15.93 5.25
C ASP A 356 7.48 -14.46 5.71
N THR A 357 7.96 -14.17 6.94
CA THR A 357 8.03 -12.81 7.50
C THR A 357 9.30 -12.62 8.32
N THR A 358 9.71 -11.37 8.54
CA THR A 358 10.82 -11.07 9.46
C THR A 358 10.44 -11.33 10.93
N VAL A 359 9.15 -11.38 11.25
CA VAL A 359 8.65 -11.82 12.56
C VAL A 359 8.93 -13.31 12.75
N ALA A 360 8.60 -14.15 11.78
CA ALA A 360 8.90 -15.59 11.84
C ALA A 360 10.42 -15.84 11.91
N LEU A 361 11.21 -15.04 11.20
CA LEU A 361 12.67 -15.11 11.29
C LEU A 361 13.19 -14.68 12.66
N ALA A 362 12.56 -13.69 13.31
CA ALA A 362 12.87 -13.28 14.66
C ALA A 362 12.48 -14.34 15.70
N ASP A 363 11.40 -15.12 15.48
CA ASP A 363 11.03 -16.25 16.33
C ASP A 363 12.15 -17.31 16.35
N TRP A 364 12.69 -17.65 15.19
CA TRP A 364 13.85 -18.53 15.08
C TRP A 364 15.13 -17.94 15.70
N ALA A 365 15.35 -16.65 15.51
CA ALA A 365 16.53 -15.99 16.07
C ALA A 365 16.48 -15.89 17.61
N ALA A 366 15.30 -15.74 18.19
CA ALA A 366 15.12 -15.57 19.63
C ALA A 366 15.70 -16.75 20.45
N VAL A 367 15.69 -17.99 19.91
CA VAL A 367 16.17 -19.17 20.62
C VAL A 367 17.68 -19.11 20.95
N PHE A 368 18.43 -18.28 20.22
CA PHE A 368 19.87 -18.10 20.46
C PHE A 368 20.15 -17.14 21.62
N TYR A 369 19.21 -16.24 21.92
CA TYR A 369 19.40 -15.12 22.85
C TYR A 369 18.58 -15.26 24.14
N ALA A 370 17.40 -15.90 24.09
CA ALA A 370 16.50 -16.08 25.21
C ALA A 370 16.46 -17.52 25.71
N ASP A 371 15.80 -17.77 26.84
CA ASP A 371 15.54 -19.11 27.33
C ASP A 371 14.50 -19.81 26.43
N VAL A 372 14.74 -21.09 26.21
CA VAL A 372 13.90 -21.93 25.34
C VAL A 372 13.12 -22.91 26.21
N GLN A 373 11.84 -23.02 25.94
CA GLN A 373 10.98 -24.06 26.52
C GLN A 373 10.48 -24.97 25.39
N ALA A 374 10.90 -26.22 25.42
CA ALA A 374 10.34 -27.23 24.54
C ALA A 374 8.96 -27.64 25.04
N SER A 375 8.08 -28.06 24.13
CA SER A 375 6.77 -28.58 24.50
C SER A 375 6.90 -29.91 25.26
N GLU A 376 6.01 -30.18 26.24
CA GLU A 376 5.99 -31.44 26.94
C GLU A 376 5.84 -32.65 25.98
N ALA A 377 5.07 -32.46 24.91
CA ALA A 377 4.87 -33.47 23.87
C ALA A 377 6.17 -33.80 23.14
N ASP A 378 6.95 -32.76 22.71
CA ASP A 378 8.23 -32.97 22.04
C ASP A 378 9.26 -33.61 22.98
N LEU A 379 9.31 -33.17 24.24
CA LEU A 379 10.19 -33.78 25.26
C LEU A 379 9.83 -35.26 25.45
N ALA A 380 8.55 -35.61 25.66
CA ALA A 380 8.12 -36.97 25.84
C ALA A 380 8.37 -37.86 24.61
N GLN A 381 8.23 -37.30 23.41
CA GLN A 381 8.42 -38.04 22.17
C GLN A 381 9.89 -38.28 21.84
N HIS A 382 10.75 -37.30 22.08
CA HIS A 382 12.14 -37.30 21.56
C HIS A 382 13.20 -37.50 22.64
N VAL A 383 12.98 -37.08 23.88
CA VAL A 383 13.95 -37.16 24.98
C VAL A 383 13.61 -38.36 25.88
N THR A 384 13.79 -39.56 25.33
CA THR A 384 13.51 -40.82 26.06
C THR A 384 14.73 -41.27 26.86
N ASP A 385 14.50 -42.15 27.87
CA ASP A 385 15.58 -42.73 28.67
C ASP A 385 16.63 -43.47 27.81
N ALA A 386 16.20 -44.03 26.68
CA ALA A 386 17.11 -44.74 25.75
C ALA A 386 18.14 -43.83 25.07
N VAL A 387 17.82 -42.52 24.90
CA VAL A 387 18.73 -41.58 24.25
C VAL A 387 19.68 -40.86 25.23
N LYS A 388 19.38 -40.86 26.54
CA LYS A 388 20.16 -40.13 27.55
C LYS A 388 21.66 -40.51 27.59
N PRO A 389 22.07 -41.78 27.47
CA PRO A 389 23.48 -42.12 27.39
C PRO A 389 24.18 -41.46 26.18
N ALA A 390 23.51 -41.40 25.03
CA ALA A 390 24.07 -40.74 23.84
C ALA A 390 24.15 -39.24 24.00
N LEU A 391 23.14 -38.58 24.66
CA LEU A 391 23.19 -37.17 24.99
C LEU A 391 24.33 -36.80 25.92
N THR A 392 24.61 -37.66 26.95
CA THR A 392 25.74 -37.49 27.86
C THR A 392 27.06 -37.55 27.08
N LEU A 393 27.26 -38.61 26.27
CA LEU A 393 28.44 -38.76 25.44
C LEU A 393 28.64 -37.59 24.46
N LEU A 394 27.54 -37.13 23.86
CA LEU A 394 27.57 -35.95 22.96
C LEU A 394 28.01 -34.70 23.73
N THR A 395 27.51 -34.48 24.93
CA THR A 395 27.87 -33.35 25.77
C THR A 395 29.37 -33.33 26.07
N ASP A 396 29.95 -34.50 26.42
CA ASP A 396 31.39 -34.62 26.67
C ASP A 396 32.25 -34.36 25.42
N LYS A 397 31.81 -34.85 24.26
CA LYS A 397 32.47 -34.60 22.98
C LYS A 397 32.42 -33.14 22.58
N LEU A 398 31.25 -32.50 22.74
CA LEU A 398 31.03 -31.08 22.43
C LEU A 398 31.84 -30.16 23.35
N ALA A 399 32.14 -30.58 24.58
CA ALA A 399 32.97 -29.80 25.51
C ALA A 399 34.40 -29.59 25.02
N THR A 400 34.92 -30.51 24.20
CA THR A 400 36.35 -30.53 23.79
C THR A 400 36.58 -30.37 22.29
N CYS A 401 35.54 -30.49 21.45
CA CYS A 401 35.71 -30.37 20.00
C CYS A 401 35.99 -28.90 19.58
N THR A 402 36.49 -28.73 18.35
CA THR A 402 36.54 -27.38 17.74
C THR A 402 35.13 -26.88 17.58
N TRP A 403 34.83 -25.64 18.07
CA TRP A 403 33.47 -25.09 18.04
C TRP A 403 33.17 -24.42 16.71
N ASP A 404 33.08 -25.24 15.69
CA ASP A 404 32.65 -24.89 14.34
C ASP A 404 31.80 -26.02 13.75
N LYS A 405 31.22 -25.77 12.58
CA LYS A 405 30.37 -26.76 11.90
C LYS A 405 31.08 -28.10 11.70
N ALA A 406 32.35 -28.11 11.31
CA ALA A 406 33.09 -29.32 11.01
C ALA A 406 33.42 -30.13 12.28
N GLY A 407 33.90 -29.47 13.34
CA GLY A 407 34.22 -30.11 14.63
C GLY A 407 32.95 -30.68 15.31
N ILE A 408 31.84 -29.94 15.28
CA ILE A 408 30.57 -30.40 15.81
C ILE A 408 30.03 -31.58 14.99
N ALA A 409 30.11 -31.53 13.66
CA ALA A 409 29.69 -32.66 12.80
C ALA A 409 30.53 -33.92 13.09
N ALA A 410 31.84 -33.80 13.32
CA ALA A 410 32.69 -34.90 13.71
C ALA A 410 32.29 -35.50 15.07
N ALA A 411 32.04 -34.65 16.08
CA ALA A 411 31.57 -35.08 17.39
C ALA A 411 30.26 -35.86 17.32
N ILE A 412 29.28 -35.34 16.55
CA ILE A 412 28.00 -36.02 16.31
C ILE A 412 28.20 -37.38 15.66
N LYS A 413 29.04 -37.46 14.62
CA LYS A 413 29.35 -38.72 13.92
C LYS A 413 29.95 -39.76 14.82
N GLU A 414 30.92 -39.37 15.68
CA GLU A 414 31.52 -40.26 16.68
C GLU A 414 30.50 -40.85 17.63
N VAL A 415 29.58 -40.02 18.15
CA VAL A 415 28.50 -40.47 19.05
C VAL A 415 27.55 -41.46 18.37
N LEU A 416 27.14 -41.11 17.11
CA LEU A 416 26.24 -42.01 16.33
C LEU A 416 26.91 -43.38 16.13
N THR A 417 28.19 -43.41 15.82
CA THR A 417 28.96 -44.67 15.64
C THR A 417 29.06 -45.45 16.96
N ALA A 418 29.44 -44.75 18.04
CA ALA A 418 29.62 -45.38 19.35
C ALA A 418 28.33 -45.97 19.96
N CYS A 419 27.18 -45.29 19.73
CA CYS A 419 25.90 -45.70 20.26
C CYS A 419 25.06 -46.52 19.27
N GLY A 420 25.51 -46.74 18.03
CA GLY A 420 24.74 -47.47 17.00
C GLY A 420 23.47 -46.77 16.59
N LEU A 421 23.39 -45.40 16.67
CA LEU A 421 22.22 -44.62 16.40
C LEU A 421 22.23 -44.07 14.95
N LYS A 422 21.05 -43.84 14.41
CA LYS A 422 20.85 -43.09 13.17
C LYS A 422 20.74 -41.58 13.49
N MET A 423 21.08 -40.72 12.53
CA MET A 423 21.05 -39.27 12.71
C MET A 423 19.75 -38.73 13.34
N PRO A 424 18.53 -39.11 12.90
CA PRO A 424 17.30 -38.57 13.51
C PRO A 424 17.13 -38.94 14.98
N GLN A 425 17.64 -40.11 15.41
CA GLN A 425 17.51 -40.58 16.80
C GLN A 425 18.33 -39.73 17.79
N LEU A 426 19.40 -39.09 17.34
CA LEU A 426 20.20 -38.17 18.15
C LEU A 426 19.85 -36.72 17.87
N ALA A 427 19.61 -36.37 16.61
CA ALA A 427 19.41 -35.00 16.22
C ALA A 427 18.10 -34.39 16.74
N MET A 428 17.00 -35.16 16.75
CA MET A 428 15.71 -34.66 17.24
C MET A 428 15.72 -34.30 18.73
N PRO A 429 16.18 -35.19 19.65
CA PRO A 429 16.31 -34.78 21.05
C PRO A 429 17.21 -33.59 21.28
N VAL A 430 18.35 -33.51 20.58
CA VAL A 430 19.26 -32.35 20.70
C VAL A 430 18.57 -31.07 20.24
N ARG A 431 17.86 -31.09 19.13
CA ARG A 431 17.11 -29.92 18.63
C ARG A 431 16.04 -29.47 19.61
N VAL A 432 15.27 -30.41 20.14
CA VAL A 432 14.22 -30.11 21.14
C VAL A 432 14.84 -29.48 22.39
N LEU A 433 15.92 -30.03 22.92
CA LEU A 433 16.57 -29.51 24.12
C LEU A 433 17.25 -28.15 23.88
N VAL A 434 17.91 -27.98 22.72
CA VAL A 434 18.71 -26.76 22.44
C VAL A 434 17.89 -25.66 21.82
N ALA A 435 16.97 -25.98 20.92
CA ALA A 435 16.21 -24.98 20.16
C ALA A 435 14.69 -25.01 20.41
N GLY A 436 14.20 -25.93 21.28
CA GLY A 436 12.77 -26.06 21.60
C GLY A 436 11.90 -26.59 20.46
N ASN A 437 12.51 -27.09 19.37
CA ASN A 437 11.78 -27.54 18.18
C ASN A 437 12.53 -28.66 17.47
N ALA A 438 11.86 -29.76 17.15
CA ALA A 438 12.46 -30.90 16.45
C ALA A 438 12.83 -30.62 14.99
N HIS A 439 12.21 -29.61 14.36
CA HIS A 439 12.34 -29.28 12.95
C HIS A 439 13.18 -28.01 12.72
N THR A 440 14.51 -28.15 12.75
CA THR A 440 15.47 -27.06 12.49
C THR A 440 16.32 -27.37 11.23
N PRO A 441 17.16 -26.46 10.75
CA PRO A 441 18.22 -26.74 9.78
C PRO A 441 19.18 -27.85 10.25
N SER A 442 20.28 -28.08 9.52
CA SER A 442 21.26 -29.10 9.91
C SER A 442 21.79 -28.85 11.33
N LEU A 443 21.91 -29.92 12.12
CA LEU A 443 22.24 -29.83 13.54
C LEU A 443 23.58 -29.17 13.80
N ASP A 444 24.60 -29.53 13.01
CA ASP A 444 25.94 -28.98 13.08
C ASP A 444 25.99 -27.46 12.84
N ALA A 445 25.25 -26.97 11.81
CA ALA A 445 25.16 -25.55 11.52
C ALA A 445 24.37 -24.79 12.61
N LEU A 446 23.32 -25.41 13.14
CA LEU A 446 22.53 -24.83 14.22
C LEU A 446 23.41 -24.66 15.48
N LEU A 447 24.06 -25.72 15.94
CA LEU A 447 24.84 -25.69 17.18
C LEU A 447 26.04 -24.75 17.09
N ALA A 448 26.67 -24.63 15.93
CA ALA A 448 27.81 -23.72 15.70
C ALA A 448 27.46 -22.24 15.93
N LEU A 449 26.19 -21.86 15.87
CA LEU A 449 25.72 -20.48 16.11
C LEU A 449 25.38 -20.21 17.58
N PHE A 450 25.30 -21.24 18.42
CA PHE A 450 25.15 -21.09 19.88
C PHE A 450 26.46 -20.90 20.57
N ASP A 451 26.44 -20.36 21.79
CA ASP A 451 27.55 -20.43 22.72
C ASP A 451 27.69 -21.88 23.20
N ARG A 452 28.93 -22.41 23.23
CA ARG A 452 29.21 -23.78 23.64
C ARG A 452 28.61 -24.10 25.01
N GLU A 453 28.83 -23.22 25.97
CA GLU A 453 28.38 -23.38 27.35
C GLU A 453 26.84 -23.46 27.42
N LYS A 454 26.14 -22.69 26.60
CA LYS A 454 24.66 -22.69 26.52
C LYS A 454 24.13 -24.01 25.99
N VAL A 455 24.77 -24.57 24.94
CA VAL A 455 24.42 -25.90 24.41
C VAL A 455 24.62 -26.99 25.46
N ILE A 456 25.81 -27.00 26.10
CA ILE A 456 26.14 -27.98 27.13
C ILE A 456 25.18 -27.89 28.30
N ALA A 457 24.83 -26.70 28.77
CA ALA A 457 23.87 -26.51 29.85
C ALA A 457 22.48 -27.06 29.50
N ARG A 458 21.99 -26.77 28.28
CA ARG A 458 20.69 -27.25 27.82
C ARG A 458 20.64 -28.77 27.64
N LEU A 459 21.73 -29.40 27.19
CA LEU A 459 21.83 -30.85 27.06
C LEU A 459 21.89 -31.55 28.42
N LYS A 460 22.53 -30.94 29.44
CA LYS A 460 22.63 -31.47 30.80
C LYS A 460 21.30 -31.37 31.59
N ALA A 461 20.37 -30.55 31.14
CA ALA A 461 19.03 -30.39 31.76
C ALA A 461 18.06 -31.50 31.38
N ALA A 462 18.44 -32.48 30.50
CA ALA A 462 17.67 -33.67 30.12
C ALA A 462 17.81 -34.78 31.18
#